data_0f012486e79575efd97868e713007d2a
#
_entry.id   0f012486e79575efd97868e713007d2a
#
_cell.length_a   1.000
_cell.length_b   1.000
_cell.length_c   1.000
_cell.angle_alpha   90.00
_cell.angle_beta   90.00
_cell.angle_gamma   90.00
#
_symmetry.space_group_name_H-M   'P 1'
#
loop_
_entity.id
_entity.type
_entity.pdbx_description
1 polymer ?
#
loop_
_entity_poly.entity_id
_entity_poly.type
_entity_poly.pdbx_seq_one_letter_code
_entity_poly.pdbx_strand_id
1 'polypeptide(L)'
;MTQKRTLLAVGVAVLMFGSACAGGPSSRPDVAVEQNSPGTPDETTTDSAQDIPELQTPVDDLAWADCTQSTLDAYGLTPGTPGLVFDCADFESPVDASGEMFGSFSVGVMRARLGSTPSEAPPLVLTSGADRSSIATLADIAAGPSGTLLGANPVVAIDRRGIGRSTAVDCVKPDTRETLRGLGQFASSGNDVVDRAVDVGRDATIECTDLLQPQELAFATSYAADDLNQLRMAWGVDALGVIGTGNGASTALAYAARYPEHLARLVLDSPTGIGVDQMTLAEQKTQGREAAFAAFVLRCRALRCSLGDAPQDAVADLMGRATAGTLAPLSSHEVVDAIAYALSSSAGDASRRALDLSDTLSSARSGDVSELRQLASRAAAAYGTDGQFVARCTDGQQWPSPQSVRDAGATWAERYPIFGTDAAMTALTCASWPTAPAAPLPSSLSIPVLSLSGSGDPMVGNGGFAAVTGLVASTGTRSAAMTWQGSGHPVVGGSVCAQTAVAAYAVDAALPPDGSACPA
;
A
#
# COMPACT_ATOMS: atom_id res chain seq x y z
N MET A 1 -29.30 60.16 -34.97
CA MET A 1 -29.51 61.00 -33.80
C MET A 1 -28.57 60.50 -32.73
N THR A 2 -27.41 60.92 -32.71
CA THR A 2 -26.73 62.09 -32.10
C THR A 2 -26.73 62.03 -30.57
N GLN A 3 -25.51 61.95 -30.09
CA GLN A 3 -24.91 62.58 -28.92
C GLN A 3 -24.74 61.67 -27.69
N LYS A 4 -23.66 61.74 -26.90
CA LYS A 4 -22.36 62.50 -26.90
C LYS A 4 -21.40 61.79 -25.93
N ARG A 5 -20.15 61.87 -26.27
CA ARG A 5 -18.96 61.54 -25.44
C ARG A 5 -18.89 62.42 -24.22
N THR A 6 -18.37 61.92 -23.10
CA THR A 6 -17.56 62.73 -22.16
C THR A 6 -16.44 61.88 -21.60
N LEU A 7 -15.23 62.24 -21.94
CA LEU A 7 -13.96 61.90 -21.32
C LEU A 7 -13.78 62.73 -20.07
N LEU A 8 -13.30 62.14 -18.97
CA LEU A 8 -12.61 62.87 -17.93
C LEU A 8 -11.38 62.06 -17.51
N ALA A 9 -10.23 62.64 -17.78
CA ALA A 9 -8.90 62.25 -17.32
C ALA A 9 -8.53 63.12 -16.13
N VAL A 10 -8.03 62.54 -15.07
CA VAL A 10 -7.22 63.15 -13.98
C VAL A 10 -6.60 61.96 -13.24
N GLY A 11 -5.35 61.77 -12.94
CA GLY A 11 -4.22 62.61 -12.74
C GLY A 11 -3.30 61.73 -11.86
N VAL A 12 -2.07 61.45 -12.34
CA VAL A 12 -1.03 60.71 -11.63
C VAL A 12 -0.54 61.55 -10.45
N ALA A 13 -0.50 60.95 -9.25
CA ALA A 13 0.30 61.46 -8.13
C ALA A 13 1.17 60.29 -7.60
N VAL A 14 2.44 60.37 -7.94
CA VAL A 14 3.53 59.58 -7.35
C VAL A 14 3.87 60.17 -6.00
N LEU A 15 3.73 59.39 -4.93
CA LEU A 15 4.31 59.71 -3.63
C LEU A 15 5.23 58.57 -3.22
N MET A 16 6.54 58.84 -3.34
CA MET A 16 7.59 58.09 -2.68
C MET A 16 7.53 58.38 -1.19
N PHE A 17 7.40 57.39 -0.36
CA PHE A 17 7.79 57.48 1.05
C PHE A 17 8.80 56.38 1.38
N GLY A 18 9.88 56.88 1.99
CA GLY A 18 11.07 56.15 2.30
C GLY A 18 10.89 55.10 3.39
N SER A 19 11.78 54.13 3.29
CA SER A 19 12.01 53.09 4.26
C SER A 19 12.48 53.66 5.60
N ALA A 20 11.71 53.46 6.65
CA ALA A 20 12.18 53.60 8.03
C ALA A 20 12.02 52.25 8.71
N CYS A 21 13.13 51.56 8.97
CA CYS A 21 13.20 50.43 9.88
C CYS A 21 12.92 50.94 11.30
N ALA A 22 11.73 50.64 11.82
CA ALA A 22 11.44 50.78 13.22
C ALA A 22 11.39 49.39 13.83
N GLY A 23 12.41 49.02 14.61
CA GLY A 23 12.40 47.84 15.46
C GLY A 23 11.30 48.00 16.52
N GLY A 24 10.28 47.12 16.45
CA GLY A 24 9.28 47.01 17.52
C GLY A 24 9.86 46.33 18.76
N PRO A 25 9.33 46.61 19.95
CA PRO A 25 9.81 46.00 21.18
C PRO A 25 9.58 44.48 21.16
N SER A 26 10.66 43.72 21.42
CA SER A 26 10.66 42.29 21.63
C SER A 26 9.82 41.94 22.87
N SER A 27 8.76 41.15 22.70
CA SER A 27 7.98 40.59 23.79
C SER A 27 8.57 39.27 24.33
N ARG A 28 9.89 39.16 24.37
CA ARG A 28 10.53 38.07 25.13
C ARG A 28 10.63 38.48 26.59
N PRO A 29 10.13 37.66 27.54
CA PRO A 29 10.42 37.88 28.94
C PRO A 29 11.92 37.72 29.17
N ASP A 30 12.53 38.69 29.89
CA ASP A 30 13.88 38.56 30.38
C ASP A 30 13.96 37.40 31.36
N VAL A 31 14.63 36.33 30.96
CA VAL A 31 15.00 35.25 31.87
C VAL A 31 16.16 35.76 32.69
N ALA A 32 15.90 36.03 33.98
CA ALA A 32 16.95 36.33 34.95
C ALA A 32 17.87 35.09 35.07
N VAL A 33 19.14 35.28 34.73
CA VAL A 33 20.19 34.30 34.99
C VAL A 33 20.60 34.46 36.46
N GLU A 34 20.15 33.54 37.32
CA GLU A 34 20.70 33.41 38.66
C GLU A 34 22.12 32.86 38.59
N GLN A 35 23.08 33.59 39.11
CA GLN A 35 24.46 33.15 39.28
C GLN A 35 24.58 32.13 40.41
N ASN A 36 25.21 31.01 40.10
CA ASN A 36 25.56 29.86 40.91
C ASN A 36 26.00 30.15 42.35
N SER A 37 25.37 29.44 43.27
CA SER A 37 26.02 28.92 44.48
C SER A 37 26.47 27.47 44.25
N PRO A 38 27.61 27.00 44.77
CA PRO A 38 28.06 25.62 44.59
C PRO A 38 27.23 24.70 45.48
N GLY A 39 26.25 24.08 44.93
CA GLY A 39 25.42 23.08 45.60
C GLY A 39 25.52 21.74 44.85
N THR A 40 25.85 20.70 45.57
CA THR A 40 25.64 19.26 45.38
C THR A 40 25.40 18.75 43.94
N PRO A 41 26.02 17.66 43.52
CA PRO A 41 25.77 17.06 42.22
C PRO A 41 24.29 16.76 42.11
N ASP A 42 23.60 17.44 41.18
CA ASP A 42 22.27 17.06 40.74
C ASP A 42 22.32 15.61 40.28
N GLU A 43 21.43 14.81 40.84
CA GLU A 43 21.05 13.55 40.28
C GLU A 43 20.74 13.80 38.81
N THR A 44 21.58 13.28 37.95
CA THR A 44 21.29 13.09 36.54
C THR A 44 19.90 12.46 36.51
N THR A 45 18.88 13.19 36.09
CA THR A 45 17.68 12.56 35.54
C THR A 45 18.17 11.72 34.39
N THR A 46 18.46 10.47 34.67
CA THR A 46 18.49 9.41 33.67
C THR A 46 17.11 9.49 33.03
N ASP A 47 17.08 10.05 31.84
CA ASP A 47 16.01 9.79 30.89
C ASP A 47 15.82 8.27 30.96
N SER A 48 14.73 7.83 31.59
CA SER A 48 14.45 6.41 31.73
C SER A 48 14.32 5.90 30.30
N ALA A 49 15.39 5.26 29.81
CA ALA A 49 15.36 4.56 28.54
C ALA A 49 14.13 3.67 28.62
N GLN A 50 13.11 4.00 27.85
CA GLN A 50 11.90 3.21 27.75
C GLN A 50 12.36 1.82 27.37
N ASP A 51 12.10 0.82 28.21
CA ASP A 51 12.46 -0.58 27.93
C ASP A 51 11.70 -1.01 26.68
N ILE A 52 12.40 -0.95 25.54
CA ILE A 52 11.83 -1.37 24.26
C ILE A 52 11.84 -2.89 24.27
N PRO A 53 10.69 -3.56 24.04
CA PRO A 53 10.64 -5.01 24.00
C PRO A 53 11.62 -5.58 22.99
N GLU A 54 12.35 -6.62 23.36
CA GLU A 54 13.23 -7.37 22.45
C GLU A 54 12.37 -8.23 21.51
N LEU A 55 12.85 -8.38 20.27
CA LEU A 55 12.32 -9.40 19.38
C LEU A 55 12.73 -10.78 19.88
N GLN A 56 11.81 -11.72 19.86
CA GLN A 56 12.00 -13.08 20.35
C GLN A 56 11.91 -14.09 19.21
N THR A 57 12.75 -15.11 19.27
CA THR A 57 12.59 -16.31 18.45
C THR A 57 11.40 -17.12 18.97
N PRO A 58 10.53 -17.67 18.10
CA PRO A 58 9.40 -18.49 18.52
C PRO A 58 9.83 -19.63 19.47
N VAL A 59 9.11 -19.76 20.59
CA VAL A 59 9.27 -20.86 21.55
C VAL A 59 8.61 -22.13 21.00
N ASP A 60 7.39 -21.97 20.49
CA ASP A 60 6.62 -23.00 19.78
C ASP A 60 6.58 -22.58 18.30
N ASP A 61 7.09 -23.41 17.40
CA ASP A 61 7.10 -23.09 15.99
C ASP A 61 5.92 -23.77 15.25
N LEU A 62 5.51 -23.17 14.13
CA LEU A 62 4.46 -23.75 13.30
C LEU A 62 4.98 -24.99 12.54
N ALA A 63 4.06 -25.79 12.04
CA ALA A 63 4.40 -26.98 11.24
C ALA A 63 4.85 -26.58 9.82
N TRP A 64 6.06 -26.04 9.72
CA TRP A 64 6.63 -25.58 8.46
C TRP A 64 6.93 -26.71 7.50
N ALA A 65 6.60 -26.52 6.23
CA ALA A 65 6.98 -27.38 5.11
C ALA A 65 7.65 -26.55 4.02
N ASP A 66 8.70 -27.10 3.39
CA ASP A 66 9.34 -26.44 2.25
C ASP A 66 8.34 -26.21 1.12
N CYS A 67 8.19 -24.97 0.71
CA CYS A 67 7.33 -24.56 -0.41
C CYS A 67 8.09 -23.70 -1.43
N THR A 68 9.43 -23.75 -1.41
CA THR A 68 10.28 -22.89 -2.25
C THR A 68 9.92 -23.01 -3.72
N GLN A 69 10.00 -24.21 -4.28
CA GLN A 69 9.76 -24.39 -5.72
C GLN A 69 8.30 -24.10 -6.10
N SER A 70 7.35 -24.57 -5.31
CA SER A 70 5.92 -24.35 -5.59
C SER A 70 5.55 -22.86 -5.54
N THR A 71 6.17 -22.07 -4.65
CA THR A 71 5.97 -20.61 -4.57
C THR A 71 6.57 -19.90 -5.79
N LEU A 72 7.81 -20.25 -6.14
CA LEU A 72 8.46 -19.66 -7.32
C LEU A 72 7.67 -19.95 -8.59
N ASP A 73 7.20 -21.18 -8.77
CA ASP A 73 6.40 -21.59 -9.93
C ASP A 73 5.04 -20.88 -9.97
N ALA A 74 4.35 -20.79 -8.81
CA ALA A 74 3.04 -20.15 -8.72
C ALA A 74 3.05 -18.68 -9.13
N TYR A 75 4.12 -17.96 -8.79
CA TYR A 75 4.26 -16.54 -9.12
C TYR A 75 5.15 -16.27 -10.34
N GLY A 76 5.71 -17.32 -10.97
CA GLY A 76 6.62 -17.18 -12.12
C GLY A 76 7.89 -16.42 -11.78
N LEU A 77 8.44 -16.66 -10.59
CA LEU A 77 9.60 -15.94 -10.05
C LEU A 77 10.87 -16.80 -10.14
N THR A 78 12.01 -16.11 -10.10
CA THR A 78 13.34 -16.70 -9.91
C THR A 78 13.96 -16.14 -8.65
N PRO A 79 14.76 -16.93 -7.89
CA PRO A 79 15.40 -16.43 -6.68
C PRO A 79 16.26 -15.20 -6.96
N GLY A 80 16.03 -14.11 -6.22
CA GLY A 80 16.85 -12.89 -6.31
C GLY A 80 18.19 -13.01 -5.61
N THR A 81 18.25 -13.87 -4.59
CA THR A 81 19.47 -14.11 -3.79
C THR A 81 19.72 -15.62 -3.67
N PRO A 82 20.97 -16.08 -3.85
CA PRO A 82 21.33 -17.50 -3.68
C PRO A 82 21.00 -18.01 -2.27
N GLY A 83 20.48 -19.24 -2.19
CA GLY A 83 20.15 -19.88 -0.91
C GLY A 83 18.81 -19.43 -0.33
N LEU A 84 17.94 -18.77 -1.12
CA LEU A 84 16.58 -18.48 -0.73
C LEU A 84 15.78 -19.75 -0.46
N VAL A 85 15.10 -19.77 0.68
CA VAL A 85 14.19 -20.83 1.11
C VAL A 85 12.87 -20.22 1.53
N PHE A 86 11.77 -20.81 1.04
CA PHE A 86 10.42 -20.55 1.52
C PHE A 86 9.90 -21.76 2.30
N ASP A 87 9.42 -21.52 3.51
CA ASP A 87 8.71 -22.50 4.31
C ASP A 87 7.26 -22.01 4.49
N CYS A 88 6.27 -22.87 4.24
CA CYS A 88 4.86 -22.55 4.37
C CYS A 88 4.23 -23.30 5.55
N ALA A 89 3.31 -22.65 6.24
CA ALA A 89 2.49 -23.24 7.30
C ALA A 89 1.12 -22.56 7.33
N ASP A 90 0.23 -23.11 8.14
CA ASP A 90 -1.08 -22.52 8.42
C ASP A 90 -1.33 -22.62 9.93
N PHE A 91 -2.17 -21.74 10.48
CA PHE A 91 -2.65 -21.82 11.86
C PHE A 91 -4.13 -21.42 11.93
N GLU A 92 -4.83 -21.91 12.96
CA GLU A 92 -6.23 -21.60 13.16
C GLU A 92 -6.40 -20.28 13.93
N SER A 93 -7.24 -19.40 13.41
CA SER A 93 -7.64 -18.16 14.06
C SER A 93 -9.16 -18.11 14.21
N PRO A 94 -9.71 -17.79 15.40
CA PRO A 94 -11.15 -17.71 15.59
C PRO A 94 -11.76 -16.63 14.69
N VAL A 95 -13.01 -16.83 14.26
CA VAL A 95 -13.74 -15.81 13.49
C VAL A 95 -13.77 -14.51 14.27
N ASP A 96 -13.98 -14.60 15.58
CA ASP A 96 -14.00 -13.48 16.49
C ASP A 96 -13.27 -13.83 17.79
N ALA A 97 -12.31 -13.01 18.18
CA ALA A 97 -11.51 -13.20 19.39
C ALA A 97 -12.33 -13.07 20.69
N SER A 98 -13.48 -12.37 20.65
CA SER A 98 -14.41 -12.28 21.80
C SER A 98 -15.22 -13.55 22.01
N GLY A 99 -15.33 -14.42 21.00
CA GLY A 99 -16.13 -15.64 21.02
C GLY A 99 -17.63 -15.43 20.78
N GLU A 100 -18.05 -14.24 20.35
CA GLU A 100 -19.43 -13.96 19.99
C GLU A 100 -19.83 -14.65 18.67
N MET A 101 -18.88 -14.79 17.74
CA MET A 101 -19.04 -15.55 16.49
C MET A 101 -18.28 -16.87 16.58
N PHE A 102 -18.97 -17.96 16.25
CA PHE A 102 -18.37 -19.30 16.25
C PHE A 102 -17.62 -19.60 14.93
N GLY A 103 -16.59 -20.45 15.05
CA GLY A 103 -15.80 -20.92 13.92
C GLY A 103 -14.38 -20.38 13.93
N SER A 104 -13.60 -20.85 12.98
CA SER A 104 -12.21 -20.42 12.76
C SER A 104 -11.92 -20.28 11.27
N PHE A 105 -10.90 -19.50 10.98
CA PHE A 105 -10.25 -19.44 9.67
C PHE A 105 -8.89 -20.13 9.76
N SER A 106 -8.54 -20.93 8.79
CA SER A 106 -7.14 -21.31 8.57
C SER A 106 -6.43 -20.12 7.94
N VAL A 107 -5.42 -19.60 8.63
CA VAL A 107 -4.63 -18.44 8.21
C VAL A 107 -3.29 -18.92 7.68
N GLY A 108 -3.02 -18.64 6.41
CA GLY A 108 -1.81 -19.06 5.72
C GLY A 108 -0.64 -18.12 6.01
N VAL A 109 0.52 -18.72 6.26
CA VAL A 109 1.79 -18.01 6.46
C VAL A 109 2.89 -18.59 5.60
N MET A 110 3.87 -17.73 5.26
CA MET A 110 5.09 -18.15 4.56
C MET A 110 6.30 -17.44 5.18
N ARG A 111 7.32 -18.22 5.53
CA ARG A 111 8.61 -17.72 5.99
C ARG A 111 9.61 -17.69 4.84
N ALA A 112 10.22 -16.53 4.59
CA ALA A 112 11.36 -16.40 3.69
C ALA A 112 12.64 -16.22 4.51
N ARG A 113 13.69 -16.94 4.14
CA ARG A 113 15.03 -16.86 4.74
C ARG A 113 16.11 -17.25 3.74
N LEU A 114 17.34 -16.92 4.05
CA LEU A 114 18.50 -17.44 3.33
C LEU A 114 19.10 -18.62 4.10
N GLY A 115 19.83 -19.49 3.42
CA GLY A 115 20.62 -20.52 4.10
C GLY A 115 21.68 -19.97 5.06
N SER A 116 22.03 -18.68 4.94
CA SER A 116 22.96 -17.96 5.82
C SER A 116 22.27 -17.16 6.94
N THR A 117 20.94 -17.07 6.95
CA THR A 117 20.21 -16.38 8.03
C THR A 117 20.49 -17.10 9.36
N PRO A 118 20.90 -16.40 10.44
CA PRO A 118 21.15 -17.05 11.72
C PRO A 118 19.89 -17.79 12.21
N SER A 119 20.08 -19.01 12.71
CA SER A 119 18.96 -19.86 13.17
C SER A 119 18.18 -19.26 14.34
N GLU A 120 18.87 -18.47 15.17
CA GLU A 120 18.30 -17.81 16.35
C GLU A 120 17.81 -16.40 16.06
N ALA A 121 17.87 -15.93 14.79
CA ALA A 121 17.39 -14.60 14.45
C ALA A 121 15.85 -14.56 14.56
N PRO A 122 15.29 -13.61 15.34
CA PRO A 122 13.85 -13.50 15.49
C PRO A 122 13.20 -13.04 14.19
N PRO A 123 12.01 -13.57 13.83
CA PRO A 123 11.33 -13.20 12.61
C PRO A 123 10.68 -11.81 12.69
N LEU A 124 10.60 -11.13 11.54
CA LEU A 124 9.70 -10.00 11.31
C LEU A 124 8.44 -10.49 10.62
N VAL A 125 7.28 -10.00 11.04
CA VAL A 125 5.98 -10.36 10.45
C VAL A 125 5.57 -9.31 9.43
N LEU A 126 5.31 -9.72 8.19
CA LEU A 126 4.88 -8.85 7.10
C LEU A 126 3.39 -9.04 6.82
N THR A 127 2.66 -7.93 6.74
CA THR A 127 1.26 -7.89 6.29
C THR A 127 1.05 -6.84 5.20
N SER A 128 0.33 -7.22 4.14
CA SER A 128 -0.07 -6.33 3.03
C SER A 128 -1.55 -5.95 3.10
N GLY A 129 -2.26 -6.39 4.14
CA GLY A 129 -3.67 -6.08 4.33
C GLY A 129 -4.56 -6.61 3.20
N ALA A 130 -5.43 -5.74 2.64
CA ALA A 130 -6.37 -6.09 1.59
C ALA A 130 -5.85 -5.80 0.17
N ASP A 131 -4.69 -5.15 0.02
CA ASP A 131 -4.20 -4.76 -1.30
C ASP A 131 -3.73 -5.97 -2.11
N ARG A 132 -2.99 -6.87 -1.47
CA ARG A 132 -2.38 -8.04 -2.09
C ARG A 132 -2.15 -9.12 -1.04
N SER A 133 -2.08 -10.40 -1.46
CA SER A 133 -1.56 -11.45 -0.59
C SER A 133 -0.18 -11.06 -0.03
N SER A 134 -0.02 -11.16 1.28
CA SER A 134 1.25 -10.89 1.97
C SER A 134 2.32 -11.87 1.53
N ILE A 135 1.93 -13.13 1.29
CA ILE A 135 2.80 -14.18 0.75
C ILE A 135 3.28 -13.82 -0.65
N ALA A 136 2.38 -13.34 -1.52
CA ALA A 136 2.78 -12.87 -2.85
C ALA A 136 3.71 -11.64 -2.78
N THR A 137 3.48 -10.75 -1.83
CA THR A 137 4.37 -9.60 -1.58
C THR A 137 5.75 -10.04 -1.13
N LEU A 138 5.83 -10.97 -0.16
CA LEU A 138 7.10 -11.49 0.32
C LEU A 138 7.85 -12.28 -0.75
N ALA A 139 7.14 -13.07 -1.58
CA ALA A 139 7.74 -13.77 -2.70
C ALA A 139 8.38 -12.81 -3.71
N ASP A 140 7.69 -11.72 -4.05
CA ASP A 140 8.21 -10.67 -4.93
C ASP A 140 9.43 -9.95 -4.34
N ILE A 141 9.40 -9.59 -3.05
CA ILE A 141 10.54 -9.03 -2.30
C ILE A 141 11.73 -9.99 -2.36
N ALA A 142 11.52 -11.26 -2.06
CA ALA A 142 12.57 -12.28 -2.01
C ALA A 142 13.17 -12.59 -3.39
N ALA A 143 12.40 -12.42 -4.46
CA ALA A 143 12.87 -12.51 -5.84
C ALA A 143 13.61 -11.25 -6.30
N GLY A 144 13.59 -10.17 -5.52
CA GLY A 144 14.35 -8.95 -5.72
C GLY A 144 15.69 -8.95 -4.95
N PRO A 145 16.31 -7.76 -4.74
CA PRO A 145 17.59 -7.62 -4.05
C PRO A 145 17.44 -7.71 -2.51
N SER A 146 16.90 -8.83 -2.00
CA SER A 146 16.48 -9.02 -0.61
C SER A 146 17.57 -9.50 0.35
N GLY A 147 18.81 -9.67 -0.13
CA GLY A 147 19.90 -10.29 0.64
C GLY A 147 20.21 -9.62 1.98
N THR A 148 20.07 -8.29 2.08
CA THR A 148 20.32 -7.53 3.30
C THR A 148 19.24 -7.82 4.36
N LEU A 149 17.98 -7.77 3.99
CA LEU A 149 16.84 -8.01 4.89
C LEU A 149 16.80 -9.46 5.35
N LEU A 150 16.76 -10.41 4.39
CA LEU A 150 16.63 -11.84 4.67
C LEU A 150 17.92 -12.45 5.27
N GLY A 151 19.07 -11.82 5.07
CA GLY A 151 20.31 -12.23 5.70
C GLY A 151 20.40 -11.88 7.19
N ALA A 152 19.67 -10.84 7.62
CA ALA A 152 19.60 -10.43 9.02
C ALA A 152 18.51 -11.19 9.80
N ASN A 153 17.29 -11.22 9.30
CA ASN A 153 16.13 -11.81 9.96
C ASN A 153 15.30 -12.63 8.98
N PRO A 154 14.71 -13.76 9.40
CA PRO A 154 13.60 -14.34 8.64
C PRO A 154 12.45 -13.34 8.55
N VAL A 155 11.74 -13.33 7.42
CA VAL A 155 10.49 -12.56 7.29
C VAL A 155 9.35 -13.55 7.11
N VAL A 156 8.29 -13.39 7.90
CA VAL A 156 7.10 -14.23 7.85
C VAL A 156 5.92 -13.40 7.35
N ALA A 157 5.46 -13.68 6.15
CA ALA A 157 4.23 -13.10 5.61
C ALA A 157 3.01 -13.81 6.19
N ILE A 158 2.01 -13.05 6.61
CA ILE A 158 0.71 -13.53 7.04
C ILE A 158 -0.35 -13.07 6.07
N ASP A 159 -1.03 -14.00 5.40
CA ASP A 159 -2.14 -13.68 4.52
C ASP A 159 -3.39 -13.35 5.34
N ARG A 160 -4.02 -12.23 5.01
CA ARG A 160 -5.29 -11.85 5.62
C ARG A 160 -6.35 -12.92 5.35
N ARG A 161 -7.25 -13.15 6.32
CA ARG A 161 -8.39 -14.06 6.15
C ARG A 161 -9.14 -13.75 4.84
N GLY A 162 -9.48 -14.79 4.09
CA GLY A 162 -10.10 -14.68 2.77
C GLY A 162 -9.14 -14.46 1.60
N ILE A 163 -7.85 -14.18 1.83
CA ILE A 163 -6.87 -13.80 0.80
C ILE A 163 -5.72 -14.81 0.76
N GLY A 164 -5.17 -15.05 -0.42
CA GLY A 164 -3.98 -15.85 -0.64
C GLY A 164 -4.14 -17.30 -0.19
N ARG A 165 -3.26 -17.76 0.72
CA ARG A 165 -3.29 -19.11 1.29
C ARG A 165 -4.26 -19.28 2.45
N SER A 166 -4.77 -18.20 3.04
CA SER A 166 -5.81 -18.29 4.08
C SER A 166 -7.09 -18.88 3.51
N THR A 167 -8.00 -19.34 4.38
CA THR A 167 -9.30 -19.87 3.94
C THR A 167 -9.93 -18.99 2.88
N ALA A 168 -10.07 -19.52 1.67
CA ALA A 168 -10.50 -18.75 0.52
C ALA A 168 -11.96 -18.32 0.65
N VAL A 169 -12.26 -17.10 0.23
CA VAL A 169 -13.62 -16.64 -0.04
C VAL A 169 -13.88 -16.80 -1.54
N ASP A 170 -14.94 -17.53 -1.89
CA ASP A 170 -15.42 -17.73 -3.26
C ASP A 170 -16.93 -17.47 -3.28
N CYS A 171 -17.29 -16.19 -3.20
CA CYS A 171 -18.68 -15.76 -3.02
C CYS A 171 -19.29 -15.14 -4.29
N VAL A 172 -18.47 -14.59 -5.18
CA VAL A 172 -18.95 -13.94 -6.41
C VAL A 172 -19.10 -14.97 -7.51
N LYS A 173 -20.25 -15.03 -8.17
CA LYS A 173 -20.46 -15.93 -9.32
C LYS A 173 -19.50 -15.61 -10.47
N PRO A 174 -19.12 -16.62 -11.28
CA PRO A 174 -18.14 -16.42 -12.35
C PRO A 174 -18.47 -15.27 -13.33
N ASP A 175 -19.73 -15.15 -13.76
CA ASP A 175 -20.17 -14.11 -14.69
C ASP A 175 -20.12 -12.71 -14.05
N THR A 176 -20.55 -12.59 -12.80
CA THR A 176 -20.47 -11.35 -12.01
C THR A 176 -19.01 -10.96 -11.77
N ARG A 177 -18.14 -11.93 -11.46
CA ARG A 177 -16.70 -11.72 -11.25
C ARG A 177 -16.02 -11.22 -12.52
N GLU A 178 -16.32 -11.79 -13.69
CA GLU A 178 -15.79 -11.33 -14.97
C GLU A 178 -16.25 -9.89 -15.26
N THR A 179 -17.53 -9.60 -15.06
CA THR A 179 -18.08 -8.25 -15.24
C THR A 179 -17.47 -7.23 -14.27
N LEU A 180 -17.26 -7.63 -13.01
CA LEU A 180 -16.67 -6.79 -11.95
C LEU A 180 -15.21 -6.41 -12.28
N ARG A 181 -14.41 -7.34 -12.81
CA ARG A 181 -13.03 -7.08 -13.26
C ARG A 181 -12.95 -5.99 -14.32
N GLY A 182 -13.95 -5.92 -15.20
CA GLY A 182 -14.05 -4.90 -16.24
C GLY A 182 -14.85 -3.67 -15.83
N LEU A 183 -15.23 -3.50 -14.56
CA LEU A 183 -16.09 -2.42 -14.06
C LEU A 183 -17.36 -2.27 -14.89
N GLY A 184 -17.90 -3.37 -15.41
CA GLY A 184 -19.10 -3.37 -16.24
C GLY A 184 -18.92 -2.80 -17.65
N GLN A 185 -17.70 -2.57 -18.14
CA GLN A 185 -17.46 -1.96 -19.46
C GLN A 185 -18.24 -2.64 -20.59
N PHE A 186 -18.32 -3.98 -20.58
CA PHE A 186 -18.99 -4.77 -21.60
C PHE A 186 -20.38 -5.28 -21.17
N ALA A 187 -20.87 -4.87 -20.00
CA ALA A 187 -22.21 -5.24 -19.55
C ALA A 187 -23.28 -4.59 -20.43
N SER A 188 -24.38 -5.34 -20.67
CA SER A 188 -25.51 -4.87 -21.47
C SER A 188 -26.53 -4.04 -20.67
N SER A 189 -26.45 -4.07 -19.34
CA SER A 189 -27.33 -3.32 -18.43
C SER A 189 -26.73 -1.96 -18.05
N GLY A 190 -27.56 -1.05 -17.58
CA GLY A 190 -27.16 0.28 -17.16
C GLY A 190 -27.14 1.34 -18.28
N ASN A 191 -27.29 2.60 -17.89
CA ASN A 191 -27.38 3.72 -18.85
C ASN A 191 -26.00 4.17 -19.33
N ASP A 192 -25.01 4.18 -18.43
CA ASP A 192 -23.62 4.52 -18.73
C ASP A 192 -22.64 3.60 -17.96
N VAL A 193 -21.33 3.80 -18.14
CA VAL A 193 -20.30 2.98 -17.50
C VAL A 193 -20.32 3.08 -15.97
N VAL A 194 -20.69 4.26 -15.43
CA VAL A 194 -20.76 4.48 -13.97
C VAL A 194 -21.93 3.70 -13.37
N ASP A 195 -23.11 3.74 -14.02
CA ASP A 195 -24.29 2.95 -13.59
C ASP A 195 -23.97 1.45 -13.61
N ARG A 196 -23.27 0.97 -14.66
CA ARG A 196 -22.87 -0.44 -14.76
C ARG A 196 -21.90 -0.86 -13.67
N ALA A 197 -20.94 0.02 -13.28
CA ALA A 197 -20.03 -0.26 -12.16
C ALA A 197 -20.79 -0.37 -10.83
N VAL A 198 -21.81 0.47 -10.61
CA VAL A 198 -22.70 0.39 -9.44
C VAL A 198 -23.49 -0.91 -9.43
N ASP A 199 -24.09 -1.27 -10.58
CA ASP A 199 -24.92 -2.47 -10.68
C ASP A 199 -24.12 -3.75 -10.41
N VAL A 200 -22.95 -3.91 -11.05
CA VAL A 200 -22.11 -5.09 -10.82
C VAL A 200 -21.56 -5.14 -9.39
N GLY A 201 -21.21 -3.99 -8.79
CA GLY A 201 -20.78 -3.93 -7.39
C GLY A 201 -21.90 -4.32 -6.42
N ARG A 202 -23.14 -3.92 -6.70
CA ARG A 202 -24.32 -4.35 -5.94
C ARG A 202 -24.57 -5.85 -6.07
N ASP A 203 -24.50 -6.40 -7.28
CA ASP A 203 -24.72 -7.82 -7.52
C ASP A 203 -23.66 -8.66 -6.78
N ALA A 204 -22.38 -8.29 -6.87
CA ALA A 204 -21.30 -8.93 -6.12
C ALA A 204 -21.50 -8.82 -4.59
N THR A 205 -21.98 -7.67 -4.11
CA THR A 205 -22.30 -7.46 -2.69
C THR A 205 -23.39 -8.42 -2.22
N ILE A 206 -24.51 -8.53 -2.99
CA ILE A 206 -25.60 -9.44 -2.66
C ILE A 206 -25.11 -10.89 -2.61
N GLU A 207 -24.38 -11.33 -3.65
CA GLU A 207 -23.86 -12.70 -3.72
C GLU A 207 -22.96 -13.03 -2.53
N CYS A 208 -22.05 -12.11 -2.17
CA CYS A 208 -21.13 -12.33 -1.06
C CYS A 208 -21.82 -12.23 0.31
N THR A 209 -22.71 -11.27 0.54
CA THR A 209 -23.42 -11.16 1.81
C THR A 209 -24.36 -12.35 2.03
N ASP A 210 -25.05 -12.85 1.00
CA ASP A 210 -25.90 -14.04 1.10
C ASP A 210 -25.11 -15.29 1.52
N LEU A 211 -23.86 -15.42 1.07
CA LEU A 211 -23.00 -16.55 1.43
C LEU A 211 -22.36 -16.38 2.82
N LEU A 212 -21.93 -15.17 3.17
CA LEU A 212 -21.07 -14.91 4.34
C LEU A 212 -21.86 -14.59 5.63
N GLN A 213 -23.15 -14.26 5.54
CA GLN A 213 -23.95 -13.95 6.71
C GLN A 213 -23.94 -15.08 7.75
N PRO A 214 -23.80 -14.76 9.05
CA PRO A 214 -23.70 -13.42 9.65
C PRO A 214 -22.26 -12.92 9.85
N GLN A 215 -21.28 -13.43 9.10
CA GLN A 215 -19.84 -13.19 9.27
C GLN A 215 -19.27 -12.26 8.21
N GLU A 216 -20.09 -11.58 7.40
CA GLU A 216 -19.64 -10.74 6.29
C GLU A 216 -18.72 -9.59 6.71
N LEU A 217 -18.83 -9.12 7.96
CA LEU A 217 -17.97 -8.09 8.53
C LEU A 217 -16.73 -8.63 9.27
N ALA A 218 -16.60 -9.96 9.43
CA ALA A 218 -15.45 -10.57 10.09
C ALA A 218 -14.14 -10.46 9.29
N PHE A 219 -14.19 -9.84 8.12
CA PHE A 219 -13.04 -9.55 7.27
C PHE A 219 -12.47 -8.14 7.47
N ALA A 220 -12.94 -7.38 8.46
CA ALA A 220 -12.43 -6.04 8.77
C ALA A 220 -10.97 -6.07 9.26
N THR A 221 -10.27 -4.94 9.08
CA THR A 221 -8.87 -4.76 9.52
C THR A 221 -8.66 -5.04 11.01
N SER A 222 -9.67 -4.80 11.87
CA SER A 222 -9.60 -5.15 13.30
C SER A 222 -9.41 -6.64 13.54
N TYR A 223 -10.08 -7.49 12.75
CA TYR A 223 -9.92 -8.95 12.86
C TYR A 223 -8.59 -9.44 12.28
N ALA A 224 -8.06 -8.76 11.25
CA ALA A 224 -6.72 -9.06 10.77
C ALA A 224 -5.63 -8.70 11.81
N ALA A 225 -5.87 -7.71 12.66
CA ALA A 225 -5.02 -7.42 13.80
C ALA A 225 -5.13 -8.52 14.89
N ASP A 226 -6.32 -9.10 15.08
CA ASP A 226 -6.50 -10.25 15.98
C ASP A 226 -5.77 -11.50 15.45
N ASP A 227 -5.73 -11.71 14.11
CA ASP A 227 -4.96 -12.80 13.50
C ASP A 227 -3.45 -12.66 13.77
N LEU A 228 -2.89 -11.43 13.75
CA LEU A 228 -1.51 -11.18 14.17
C LEU A 228 -1.28 -11.58 15.62
N ASN A 229 -2.22 -11.28 16.53
CA ASN A 229 -2.11 -11.70 17.91
C ASN A 229 -2.24 -13.22 18.09
N GLN A 230 -3.06 -13.89 17.29
CA GLN A 230 -3.13 -15.36 17.29
C GLN A 230 -1.78 -15.96 16.85
N LEU A 231 -1.12 -15.42 15.81
CA LEU A 231 0.23 -15.85 15.42
C LEU A 231 1.23 -15.67 16.56
N ARG A 232 1.19 -14.51 17.24
CA ARG A 232 2.04 -14.24 18.42
C ARG A 232 1.84 -15.30 19.52
N MET A 233 0.59 -15.62 19.84
CA MET A 233 0.26 -16.62 20.83
C MET A 233 0.67 -18.04 20.41
N ALA A 234 0.49 -18.38 19.12
CA ALA A 234 0.94 -19.66 18.57
C ALA A 234 2.46 -19.83 18.64
N TRP A 235 3.23 -18.74 18.51
CA TRP A 235 4.68 -18.73 18.67
C TRP A 235 5.15 -18.72 20.13
N GLY A 236 4.27 -18.41 21.09
CA GLY A 236 4.62 -18.29 22.50
C GLY A 236 5.59 -17.12 22.78
N VAL A 237 5.53 -16.04 22.01
CA VAL A 237 6.37 -14.84 22.18
C VAL A 237 5.59 -13.69 22.81
N ASP A 238 6.29 -12.80 23.53
CA ASP A 238 5.68 -11.67 24.21
C ASP A 238 5.24 -10.57 23.23
N ALA A 239 6.04 -10.31 22.19
CA ALA A 239 5.79 -9.22 21.25
C ALA A 239 6.27 -9.56 19.83
N LEU A 240 5.64 -8.94 18.82
CA LEU A 240 5.97 -9.07 17.40
C LEU A 240 6.75 -7.85 16.89
N GLY A 241 7.61 -8.07 15.89
CA GLY A 241 8.06 -7.03 14.98
C GLY A 241 7.21 -7.06 13.70
N VAL A 242 6.51 -5.97 13.38
CA VAL A 242 5.55 -5.93 12.27
C VAL A 242 6.00 -4.97 11.18
N ILE A 243 5.97 -5.44 9.93
CA ILE A 243 6.13 -4.65 8.72
C ILE A 243 4.75 -4.58 8.04
N GLY A 244 4.10 -3.42 8.07
CA GLY A 244 2.85 -3.18 7.36
C GLY A 244 3.12 -2.50 6.02
N THR A 245 2.82 -3.17 4.90
CA THR A 245 2.99 -2.60 3.55
C THR A 245 1.64 -2.19 2.96
N GLY A 246 1.56 -1.01 2.36
CA GLY A 246 0.31 -0.52 1.77
C GLY A 246 -0.84 -0.47 2.77
N ASN A 247 -1.95 -1.14 2.48
CA ASN A 247 -3.09 -1.31 3.40
C ASN A 247 -2.70 -2.12 4.66
N GLY A 248 -1.66 -2.95 4.59
CA GLY A 248 -1.13 -3.66 5.76
C GLY A 248 -0.63 -2.72 6.86
N ALA A 249 -0.28 -1.48 6.53
CA ALA A 249 0.02 -0.46 7.55
C ALA A 249 -1.19 -0.17 8.44
N SER A 250 -2.41 -0.19 7.90
CA SER A 250 -3.64 -0.04 8.70
C SER A 250 -3.83 -1.24 9.63
N THR A 251 -3.52 -2.46 9.17
CA THR A 251 -3.54 -3.66 10.03
C THR A 251 -2.50 -3.57 11.16
N ALA A 252 -1.27 -3.13 10.83
CA ALA A 252 -0.21 -2.95 11.83
C ALA A 252 -0.55 -1.86 12.86
N LEU A 253 -1.17 -0.75 12.44
CA LEU A 253 -1.66 0.31 13.35
C LEU A 253 -2.83 -0.17 14.21
N ALA A 254 -3.76 -0.97 13.66
CA ALA A 254 -4.84 -1.58 14.42
C ALA A 254 -4.31 -2.57 15.47
N TYR A 255 -3.28 -3.35 15.12
CA TYR A 255 -2.57 -4.23 16.07
C TYR A 255 -1.92 -3.40 17.18
N ALA A 256 -1.22 -2.32 16.85
CA ALA A 256 -0.61 -1.43 17.81
C ALA A 256 -1.64 -0.76 18.76
N ALA A 257 -2.84 -0.49 18.26
CA ALA A 257 -3.93 0.08 19.08
C ALA A 257 -4.58 -0.94 20.02
N ARG A 258 -4.71 -2.19 19.58
CA ARG A 258 -5.40 -3.25 20.36
C ARG A 258 -4.47 -4.00 21.31
N TYR A 259 -3.20 -4.13 20.94
CA TYR A 259 -2.18 -4.93 21.62
C TYR A 259 -0.88 -4.15 21.83
N PRO A 260 -0.91 -2.94 22.45
CA PRO A 260 0.26 -2.04 22.52
C PRO A 260 1.45 -2.66 23.26
N GLU A 261 1.22 -3.53 24.25
CA GLU A 261 2.28 -4.24 24.97
C GLU A 261 2.89 -5.42 24.20
N HIS A 262 2.28 -5.83 23.10
CA HIS A 262 2.70 -6.98 22.28
C HIS A 262 3.38 -6.57 20.97
N LEU A 263 3.89 -5.34 20.91
CA LEU A 263 4.60 -4.80 19.75
C LEU A 263 6.03 -4.41 20.12
N ALA A 264 7.01 -5.03 19.48
CA ALA A 264 8.44 -4.76 19.69
C ALA A 264 9.04 -3.85 18.60
N ARG A 265 8.60 -4.00 17.34
CA ARG A 265 9.04 -3.18 16.21
C ARG A 265 7.86 -2.86 15.30
N LEU A 266 7.85 -1.64 14.74
CA LEU A 266 6.82 -1.21 13.78
C LEU A 266 7.47 -0.51 12.59
N VAL A 267 7.35 -1.12 11.42
CA VAL A 267 7.72 -0.54 10.13
C VAL A 267 6.45 -0.31 9.31
N LEU A 268 6.23 0.93 8.88
CA LEU A 268 5.10 1.32 8.03
C LEU A 268 5.66 1.65 6.64
N ASP A 269 5.57 0.70 5.72
CA ASP A 269 6.12 0.80 4.38
C ASP A 269 5.05 1.17 3.36
N SER A 270 5.23 2.30 2.69
CA SER A 270 4.29 2.78 1.68
C SER A 270 2.82 2.77 2.17
N PRO A 271 2.52 3.38 3.33
CA PRO A 271 1.19 3.26 3.93
C PRO A 271 0.12 3.93 3.08
N THR A 272 -1.05 3.30 2.98
CA THR A 272 -2.27 3.95 2.46
C THR A 272 -2.74 5.08 3.36
N GLY A 273 -3.48 6.03 2.81
CA GLY A 273 -4.11 7.10 3.58
C GLY A 273 -5.06 6.56 4.65
N ILE A 274 -5.03 7.16 5.84
CA ILE A 274 -5.92 6.84 6.97
C ILE A 274 -6.91 7.98 7.21
N GLY A 275 -8.15 7.63 7.56
CA GLY A 275 -9.19 8.61 7.88
C GLY A 275 -9.64 9.47 6.69
N VAL A 276 -9.39 9.04 5.46
CA VAL A 276 -9.78 9.71 4.22
C VAL A 276 -10.90 8.95 3.50
N ASP A 277 -11.65 9.66 2.66
CA ASP A 277 -12.71 9.05 1.84
C ASP A 277 -12.14 8.21 0.68
N GLN A 278 -13.00 7.38 0.08
CA GLN A 278 -12.59 6.45 -0.99
C GLN A 278 -12.18 7.15 -2.30
N MET A 279 -12.70 8.34 -2.57
CA MET A 279 -12.27 9.15 -3.72
C MET A 279 -10.84 9.64 -3.54
N THR A 280 -10.52 10.13 -2.35
CA THR A 280 -9.15 10.55 -1.99
C THR A 280 -8.16 9.38 -2.12
N LEU A 281 -8.52 8.18 -1.63
CA LEU A 281 -7.67 6.99 -1.78
C LEU A 281 -7.48 6.59 -3.25
N ALA A 282 -8.55 6.62 -4.04
CA ALA A 282 -8.49 6.33 -5.47
C ALA A 282 -7.61 7.34 -6.23
N GLU A 283 -7.70 8.63 -5.89
CA GLU A 283 -6.85 9.66 -6.50
C GLU A 283 -5.38 9.50 -6.12
N GLN A 284 -5.06 9.24 -4.84
CA GLN A 284 -3.70 8.98 -4.37
C GLN A 284 -3.06 7.78 -5.10
N LYS A 285 -3.81 6.70 -5.27
CA LYS A 285 -3.39 5.53 -6.03
C LYS A 285 -3.14 5.87 -7.51
N THR A 286 -4.01 6.66 -8.10
CA THR A 286 -3.88 7.11 -9.50
C THR A 286 -2.64 7.98 -9.70
N GLN A 287 -2.37 8.91 -8.78
CA GLN A 287 -1.14 9.72 -8.76
C GLN A 287 0.12 8.85 -8.70
N GLY A 288 0.12 7.82 -7.85
CA GLY A 288 1.21 6.88 -7.74
C GLY A 288 1.44 6.08 -9.02
N ARG A 289 0.37 5.61 -9.66
CA ARG A 289 0.42 4.91 -10.95
C ARG A 289 1.01 5.79 -12.06
N GLU A 290 0.58 7.05 -12.17
CA GLU A 290 1.13 8.01 -13.14
C GLU A 290 2.62 8.30 -12.87
N ALA A 291 3.01 8.46 -11.60
CA ALA A 291 4.42 8.69 -11.23
C ALA A 291 5.30 7.47 -11.57
N ALA A 292 4.83 6.25 -11.26
CA ALA A 292 5.53 5.01 -11.62
C ALA A 292 5.64 4.83 -13.13
N PHE A 293 4.57 5.17 -13.86
CA PHE A 293 4.58 5.10 -15.32
C PHE A 293 5.52 6.15 -15.93
N ALA A 294 5.58 7.36 -15.39
CA ALA A 294 6.54 8.37 -15.83
C ALA A 294 7.99 7.90 -15.65
N ALA A 295 8.31 7.23 -14.53
CA ALA A 295 9.60 6.60 -14.30
C ALA A 295 9.89 5.48 -15.32
N PHE A 296 8.90 4.64 -15.63
CA PHE A 296 8.99 3.64 -16.70
C PHE A 296 9.28 4.28 -18.06
N VAL A 297 8.58 5.35 -18.44
CA VAL A 297 8.78 6.07 -19.72
C VAL A 297 10.22 6.57 -19.83
N LEU A 298 10.76 7.16 -18.76
CA LEU A 298 12.16 7.63 -18.76
C LEU A 298 13.14 6.47 -18.95
N ARG A 299 12.94 5.36 -18.25
CA ARG A 299 13.79 4.16 -18.38
C ARG A 299 13.65 3.51 -19.75
N CYS A 300 12.43 3.40 -20.27
CA CYS A 300 12.15 2.88 -21.61
C CYS A 300 12.89 3.66 -22.69
N ARG A 301 12.86 5.00 -22.65
CA ARG A 301 13.64 5.85 -23.56
C ARG A 301 15.14 5.61 -23.44
N ALA A 302 15.67 5.53 -22.22
CA ALA A 302 17.10 5.27 -21.99
C ALA A 302 17.53 3.90 -22.55
N LEU A 303 16.67 2.89 -22.46
CA LEU A 303 16.92 1.54 -22.97
C LEU A 303 16.59 1.38 -24.47
N ARG A 304 16.00 2.38 -25.11
CA ARG A 304 15.50 2.30 -26.50
C ARG A 304 14.53 1.15 -26.68
N CYS A 305 13.52 1.07 -25.80
CA CYS A 305 12.55 0.00 -25.73
C CYS A 305 11.67 -0.09 -27.00
N SER A 306 10.92 -1.17 -27.14
CA SER A 306 10.07 -1.48 -28.30
C SER A 306 8.88 -0.53 -28.51
N LEU A 307 8.54 0.32 -27.52
CA LEU A 307 7.53 1.37 -27.68
C LEU A 307 8.02 2.59 -28.49
N GLY A 308 9.30 2.65 -28.84
CA GLY A 308 9.90 3.70 -29.68
C GLY A 308 10.17 5.00 -28.93
N ASP A 309 10.24 6.12 -29.68
CA ASP A 309 10.68 7.42 -29.17
C ASP A 309 9.63 8.12 -28.27
N ALA A 310 8.35 7.74 -28.41
CA ALA A 310 7.23 8.31 -27.67
C ALA A 310 6.43 7.23 -26.89
N PRO A 311 7.02 6.59 -25.84
CA PRO A 311 6.38 5.50 -25.12
C PRO A 311 5.06 5.92 -24.46
N GLN A 312 4.96 7.16 -23.98
CA GLN A 312 3.74 7.69 -23.37
C GLN A 312 2.58 7.75 -24.37
N ASP A 313 2.81 8.28 -25.56
CA ASP A 313 1.78 8.38 -26.62
C ASP A 313 1.37 6.98 -27.10
N ALA A 314 2.34 6.05 -27.16
CA ALA A 314 2.10 4.66 -27.51
C ALA A 314 1.15 3.96 -26.55
N VAL A 315 1.30 4.20 -25.23
CA VAL A 315 0.42 3.62 -24.22
C VAL A 315 -0.91 4.37 -24.15
N ALA A 316 -0.93 5.69 -24.34
CA ALA A 316 -2.17 6.46 -24.42
C ALA A 316 -3.08 5.99 -25.59
N ASP A 317 -2.48 5.69 -26.77
CA ASP A 317 -3.19 5.10 -27.90
C ASP A 317 -3.79 3.73 -27.54
N LEU A 318 -3.00 2.87 -26.87
CA LEU A 318 -3.47 1.57 -26.41
C LEU A 318 -4.64 1.70 -25.43
N MET A 319 -4.56 2.64 -24.49
CA MET A 319 -5.64 2.95 -23.54
C MET A 319 -6.89 3.46 -24.24
N GLY A 320 -6.75 4.36 -25.23
CA GLY A 320 -7.87 4.83 -26.05
C GLY A 320 -8.58 3.68 -26.77
N ARG A 321 -7.83 2.71 -27.29
CA ARG A 321 -8.37 1.50 -27.94
C ARG A 321 -9.07 0.58 -26.93
N ALA A 322 -8.52 0.43 -25.71
CA ALA A 322 -9.15 -0.35 -24.64
C ALA A 322 -10.48 0.26 -24.22
N THR A 323 -10.53 1.58 -23.98
CA THR A 323 -11.74 2.32 -23.64
C THR A 323 -12.81 2.24 -24.76
N ALA A 324 -12.38 2.28 -26.03
CA ALA A 324 -13.27 2.09 -27.18
C ALA A 324 -13.74 0.63 -27.38
N GLY A 325 -13.29 -0.31 -26.55
CA GLY A 325 -13.65 -1.73 -26.61
C GLY A 325 -13.01 -2.50 -27.78
N THR A 326 -12.03 -1.91 -28.49
CA THR A 326 -11.36 -2.59 -29.63
C THR A 326 -10.34 -3.64 -29.19
N LEU A 327 -10.06 -3.75 -27.90
CA LEU A 327 -9.23 -4.81 -27.31
C LEU A 327 -10.07 -5.92 -26.64
N ALA A 328 -11.37 -5.94 -26.85
CA ALA A 328 -12.25 -6.95 -26.25
C ALA A 328 -11.68 -8.39 -26.39
N PRO A 329 -11.77 -9.23 -25.35
CA PRO A 329 -12.51 -9.00 -24.10
C PRO A 329 -11.76 -8.20 -23.02
N LEU A 330 -10.54 -7.69 -23.25
CA LEU A 330 -9.84 -6.85 -22.28
C LEU A 330 -10.50 -5.48 -22.16
N SER A 331 -10.92 -5.14 -20.96
CA SER A 331 -11.43 -3.81 -20.60
C SER A 331 -10.28 -2.82 -20.37
N SER A 332 -10.59 -1.51 -20.37
CA SER A 332 -9.63 -0.46 -20.01
C SER A 332 -9.08 -0.67 -18.59
N HIS A 333 -9.95 -1.05 -17.64
CA HIS A 333 -9.56 -1.29 -16.26
C HIS A 333 -8.58 -2.47 -16.12
N GLU A 334 -8.80 -3.58 -16.82
CA GLU A 334 -7.87 -4.71 -16.81
C GLU A 334 -6.51 -4.35 -17.41
N VAL A 335 -6.47 -3.49 -18.42
CA VAL A 335 -5.19 -2.97 -18.98
C VAL A 335 -4.48 -2.08 -17.96
N VAL A 336 -5.22 -1.19 -17.29
CA VAL A 336 -4.69 -0.34 -16.21
C VAL A 336 -4.08 -1.19 -15.09
N ASP A 337 -4.81 -2.19 -14.61
CA ASP A 337 -4.33 -3.07 -13.53
C ASP A 337 -3.14 -3.94 -13.97
N ALA A 338 -3.11 -4.40 -15.23
CA ALA A 338 -1.97 -5.12 -15.78
C ALA A 338 -0.69 -4.26 -15.78
N ILE A 339 -0.79 -3.02 -16.23
CA ILE A 339 0.35 -2.08 -16.22
C ILE A 339 0.79 -1.79 -14.78
N ALA A 340 -0.14 -1.48 -13.88
CA ALA A 340 0.16 -1.19 -12.48
C ALA A 340 0.81 -2.39 -11.77
N TYR A 341 0.35 -3.61 -12.05
CA TYR A 341 0.94 -4.85 -11.56
C TYR A 341 2.40 -4.99 -11.98
N ALA A 342 2.69 -4.81 -13.27
CA ALA A 342 4.06 -4.90 -13.77
C ALA A 342 4.98 -3.82 -13.17
N LEU A 343 4.45 -2.61 -12.95
CA LEU A 343 5.20 -1.49 -12.37
C LEU A 343 5.44 -1.66 -10.86
N SER A 344 4.62 -2.46 -10.16
CA SER A 344 4.75 -2.67 -8.72
C SER A 344 5.84 -3.67 -8.35
N SER A 345 6.19 -4.60 -9.25
CA SER A 345 7.14 -5.68 -8.94
C SER A 345 8.54 -5.17 -8.64
N SER A 346 9.17 -5.76 -7.62
CA SER A 346 10.58 -5.59 -7.28
C SER A 346 11.45 -6.79 -7.73
N ALA A 347 10.84 -7.87 -8.22
CA ALA A 347 11.53 -9.08 -8.62
C ALA A 347 12.48 -8.86 -9.81
N GLY A 348 13.69 -9.41 -9.74
CA GLY A 348 14.68 -9.40 -10.81
C GLY A 348 15.25 -8.01 -11.15
N ASP A 349 15.80 -7.87 -12.36
CA ASP A 349 16.44 -6.64 -12.84
C ASP A 349 15.42 -5.62 -13.36
N ALA A 350 15.52 -4.38 -12.90
CA ALA A 350 14.58 -3.30 -13.22
C ALA A 350 14.59 -2.90 -14.71
N SER A 351 15.73 -3.00 -15.39
CA SER A 351 15.81 -2.71 -16.83
C SER A 351 15.15 -3.81 -17.63
N ARG A 352 15.31 -5.07 -17.19
CA ARG A 352 14.66 -6.21 -17.83
C ARG A 352 13.14 -6.12 -17.70
N ARG A 353 12.62 -5.83 -16.49
CA ARG A 353 11.17 -5.61 -16.29
C ARG A 353 10.60 -4.52 -17.20
N ALA A 354 11.35 -3.40 -17.37
CA ALA A 354 10.93 -2.32 -18.26
C ALA A 354 10.88 -2.76 -19.73
N LEU A 355 11.85 -3.56 -20.19
CA LEU A 355 11.84 -4.12 -21.53
C LEU A 355 10.69 -5.10 -21.74
N ASP A 356 10.49 -6.04 -20.82
CA ASP A 356 9.40 -7.03 -20.89
C ASP A 356 8.02 -6.36 -20.93
N LEU A 357 7.78 -5.34 -20.09
CA LEU A 357 6.55 -4.56 -20.14
C LEU A 357 6.41 -3.82 -21.49
N SER A 358 7.50 -3.22 -22.00
CA SER A 358 7.45 -2.52 -23.28
C SER A 358 7.14 -3.46 -24.44
N ASP A 359 7.69 -4.66 -24.45
CA ASP A 359 7.45 -5.68 -25.47
C ASP A 359 6.00 -6.16 -25.45
N THR A 360 5.45 -6.43 -24.25
CA THR A 360 4.04 -6.79 -24.05
C THR A 360 3.10 -5.69 -24.59
N LEU A 361 3.36 -4.41 -24.26
CA LEU A 361 2.51 -3.30 -24.71
C LEU A 361 2.67 -3.02 -26.22
N SER A 362 3.87 -3.18 -26.77
CA SER A 362 4.14 -3.04 -28.21
C SER A 362 3.44 -4.13 -29.03
N SER A 363 3.47 -5.39 -28.57
CA SER A 363 2.75 -6.49 -29.18
C SER A 363 1.24 -6.25 -29.20
N ALA A 364 0.67 -5.77 -28.08
CA ALA A 364 -0.74 -5.44 -27.98
C ALA A 364 -1.15 -4.31 -28.94
N ARG A 365 -0.30 -3.29 -29.12
CA ARG A 365 -0.52 -2.25 -30.14
C ARG A 365 -0.52 -2.79 -31.56
N SER A 366 0.30 -3.78 -31.82
CA SER A 366 0.39 -4.44 -33.13
C SER A 366 -0.77 -5.43 -33.39
N GLY A 367 -1.64 -5.66 -32.38
CA GLY A 367 -2.83 -6.52 -32.47
C GLY A 367 -2.69 -7.88 -31.77
N ASP A 368 -1.52 -8.25 -31.29
CA ASP A 368 -1.34 -9.44 -30.44
C ASP A 368 -1.46 -9.09 -28.96
N VAL A 369 -2.63 -9.35 -28.40
CA VAL A 369 -2.97 -9.08 -26.98
C VAL A 369 -2.72 -10.28 -26.06
N SER A 370 -2.08 -11.35 -26.52
CA SER A 370 -1.94 -12.59 -25.75
C SER A 370 -1.14 -12.39 -24.47
N GLU A 371 0.02 -11.74 -24.53
CA GLU A 371 0.86 -11.45 -23.35
C GLU A 371 0.20 -10.44 -22.41
N LEU A 372 -0.43 -9.38 -22.96
CA LEU A 372 -1.17 -8.43 -22.15
C LEU A 372 -2.33 -9.09 -21.41
N ARG A 373 -3.03 -10.03 -22.03
CA ARG A 373 -4.09 -10.81 -21.38
C ARG A 373 -3.54 -11.69 -20.25
N GLN A 374 -2.38 -12.31 -20.44
CA GLN A 374 -1.73 -13.07 -19.37
C GLN A 374 -1.32 -12.16 -18.21
N LEU A 375 -0.80 -10.96 -18.51
CA LEU A 375 -0.45 -9.98 -17.50
C LEU A 375 -1.68 -9.50 -16.73
N ALA A 376 -2.80 -9.22 -17.43
CA ALA A 376 -4.08 -8.87 -16.81
C ALA A 376 -4.63 -9.99 -15.93
N SER A 377 -4.49 -11.25 -16.36
CA SER A 377 -4.88 -12.41 -15.54
C SER A 377 -4.06 -12.51 -14.25
N ARG A 378 -2.74 -12.26 -14.31
CA ARG A 378 -1.89 -12.19 -13.10
C ARG A 378 -2.27 -11.03 -12.19
N ALA A 379 -2.57 -9.87 -12.75
CA ALA A 379 -3.06 -8.73 -11.98
C ALA A 379 -4.39 -9.05 -11.27
N ALA A 380 -5.33 -9.67 -11.97
CA ALA A 380 -6.61 -10.10 -11.41
C ALA A 380 -6.45 -11.13 -10.28
N ALA A 381 -5.53 -12.08 -10.41
CA ALA A 381 -5.20 -13.03 -9.35
C ALA A 381 -4.54 -12.36 -8.13
N ALA A 382 -3.79 -11.27 -8.34
CA ALA A 382 -3.12 -10.54 -7.27
C ALA A 382 -4.02 -9.53 -6.54
N TYR A 383 -5.00 -8.91 -7.22
CA TYR A 383 -5.76 -7.76 -6.70
C TYR A 383 -7.28 -7.92 -6.76
N GLY A 384 -7.79 -8.88 -7.51
CA GLY A 384 -9.19 -9.02 -7.85
C GLY A 384 -9.85 -10.30 -7.33
N THR A 385 -9.35 -10.90 -6.24
CA THR A 385 -9.99 -12.05 -5.61
C THR A 385 -11.23 -11.63 -4.81
N ASP A 386 -12.17 -12.55 -4.61
CA ASP A 386 -13.36 -12.26 -3.81
C ASP A 386 -13.02 -11.87 -2.37
N GLY A 387 -12.01 -12.51 -1.76
CA GLY A 387 -11.53 -12.14 -0.42
C GLY A 387 -11.01 -10.70 -0.36
N GLN A 388 -10.35 -10.24 -1.42
CA GLN A 388 -9.90 -8.83 -1.50
C GLN A 388 -11.07 -7.88 -1.72
N PHE A 389 -12.07 -8.26 -2.53
CA PHE A 389 -13.31 -7.50 -2.67
C PHE A 389 -14.00 -7.34 -1.31
N VAL A 390 -14.24 -8.44 -0.61
CA VAL A 390 -14.87 -8.46 0.72
C VAL A 390 -14.08 -7.61 1.72
N ALA A 391 -12.75 -7.80 1.81
CA ALA A 391 -11.91 -7.07 2.76
C ALA A 391 -11.90 -5.55 2.49
N ARG A 392 -11.74 -5.14 1.21
CA ARG A 392 -11.78 -3.71 0.83
C ARG A 392 -13.14 -3.08 1.09
N CYS A 393 -14.22 -3.78 0.76
CA CYS A 393 -15.57 -3.28 0.97
C CYS A 393 -15.90 -3.18 2.46
N THR A 394 -15.45 -4.13 3.28
CA THR A 394 -15.64 -4.12 4.73
C THR A 394 -14.87 -2.98 5.40
N ASP A 395 -13.63 -2.70 4.98
CA ASP A 395 -12.81 -1.62 5.55
C ASP A 395 -13.19 -0.23 5.03
N GLY A 396 -13.84 -0.16 3.87
CA GLY A 396 -14.12 1.10 3.20
C GLY A 396 -15.10 1.99 3.97
N GLN A 397 -14.80 3.27 3.95
CA GLN A 397 -15.60 4.31 4.58
C GLN A 397 -15.87 5.42 3.57
N GLN A 398 -17.00 6.12 3.73
CA GLN A 398 -17.31 7.32 2.95
C GLN A 398 -17.30 7.07 1.42
N TRP A 399 -18.16 6.16 0.98
CA TRP A 399 -18.32 5.83 -0.43
C TRP A 399 -18.87 7.01 -1.24
N PRO A 400 -18.37 7.26 -2.48
CA PRO A 400 -18.85 8.34 -3.31
C PRO A 400 -20.25 8.08 -3.87
N SER A 401 -20.90 9.16 -4.28
CA SER A 401 -22.10 9.04 -5.12
C SER A 401 -21.73 8.78 -6.60
N PRO A 402 -22.59 8.15 -7.40
CA PRO A 402 -22.36 8.01 -8.83
C PRO A 402 -22.12 9.36 -9.54
N GLN A 403 -22.78 10.43 -9.09
CA GLN A 403 -22.57 11.76 -9.66
C GLN A 403 -21.18 12.32 -9.37
N SER A 404 -20.67 12.19 -8.13
CA SER A 404 -19.32 12.66 -7.80
C SER A 404 -18.23 11.89 -8.58
N VAL A 405 -18.48 10.62 -8.91
CA VAL A 405 -17.57 9.81 -9.75
C VAL A 405 -17.59 10.29 -11.21
N ARG A 406 -18.77 10.65 -11.77
CA ARG A 406 -18.86 11.23 -13.12
C ARG A 406 -18.12 12.57 -13.20
N ASP A 407 -18.31 13.44 -12.20
CA ASP A 407 -17.66 14.74 -12.13
C ASP A 407 -16.12 14.61 -12.01
N ALA A 408 -15.66 13.67 -11.20
CA ALA A 408 -14.24 13.38 -11.05
C ALA A 408 -13.64 12.76 -12.33
N GLY A 409 -14.35 11.84 -12.99
CA GLY A 409 -13.86 11.11 -14.16
C GLY A 409 -13.39 12.02 -15.29
N ALA A 410 -14.13 13.08 -15.60
CA ALA A 410 -13.73 14.06 -16.61
C ALA A 410 -12.43 14.79 -16.23
N THR A 411 -12.32 15.25 -14.98
CA THR A 411 -11.15 15.98 -14.46
C THR A 411 -9.94 15.06 -14.36
N TRP A 412 -10.13 13.81 -13.92
CA TRP A 412 -9.03 12.86 -13.77
C TRP A 412 -8.52 12.34 -15.10
N ALA A 413 -9.38 12.18 -16.12
CA ALA A 413 -8.94 11.82 -17.47
C ALA A 413 -7.97 12.88 -18.08
N GLU A 414 -8.17 14.17 -17.76
CA GLU A 414 -7.26 15.24 -18.19
C GLU A 414 -5.97 15.27 -17.36
N ARG A 415 -6.09 15.09 -16.04
CA ARG A 415 -4.95 15.18 -15.11
C ARG A 415 -4.07 13.94 -15.11
N TYR A 416 -4.66 12.78 -15.32
CA TYR A 416 -4.06 11.46 -15.28
C TYR A 416 -4.37 10.70 -16.57
N PRO A 417 -3.68 11.00 -17.67
CA PRO A 417 -4.10 10.56 -19.01
C PRO A 417 -4.03 9.06 -19.26
N ILE A 418 -3.26 8.31 -18.45
CA ILE A 418 -3.16 6.85 -18.58
C ILE A 418 -4.11 6.14 -17.60
N PHE A 419 -4.21 6.60 -16.35
CA PHE A 419 -4.87 5.86 -15.27
C PHE A 419 -6.14 6.54 -14.74
N GLY A 420 -6.47 7.76 -15.18
CA GLY A 420 -7.54 8.56 -14.57
C GLY A 420 -8.95 8.18 -14.99
N THR A 421 -9.15 7.64 -16.20
CA THR A 421 -10.48 7.43 -16.78
C THR A 421 -11.39 6.57 -15.91
N ASP A 422 -10.89 5.43 -15.43
CA ASP A 422 -11.68 4.42 -14.72
C ASP A 422 -11.42 4.42 -13.20
N ALA A 423 -10.44 5.21 -12.73
CA ALA A 423 -9.95 5.13 -11.35
C ALA A 423 -11.03 5.43 -10.31
N ALA A 424 -11.86 6.45 -10.55
CA ALA A 424 -12.94 6.83 -9.63
C ALA A 424 -14.05 5.77 -9.55
N MET A 425 -14.27 4.97 -10.61
CA MET A 425 -15.34 3.97 -10.66
C MET A 425 -15.09 2.79 -9.72
N THR A 426 -13.82 2.46 -9.42
CA THR A 426 -13.50 1.37 -8.49
C THR A 426 -14.11 1.59 -7.11
N ALA A 427 -14.24 2.85 -6.67
CA ALA A 427 -14.84 3.19 -5.39
C ALA A 427 -16.37 2.90 -5.33
N LEU A 428 -17.05 2.76 -6.47
CA LEU A 428 -18.49 2.47 -6.50
C LEU A 428 -18.82 0.99 -6.29
N THR A 429 -17.88 0.10 -6.57
CA THR A 429 -18.12 -1.36 -6.51
C THR A 429 -18.46 -1.85 -5.10
N CYS A 430 -18.05 -1.11 -4.08
CA CYS A 430 -18.33 -1.43 -2.67
C CYS A 430 -19.45 -0.59 -2.03
N ALA A 431 -20.06 0.34 -2.76
CA ALA A 431 -21.01 1.31 -2.19
C ALA A 431 -22.28 0.67 -1.54
N SER A 432 -22.57 -0.57 -1.89
CA SER A 432 -23.70 -1.34 -1.33
C SER A 432 -23.30 -2.26 -0.17
N TRP A 433 -22.02 -2.36 0.17
CA TRP A 433 -21.53 -3.24 1.24
C TRP A 433 -21.93 -2.71 2.63
N PRO A 434 -22.26 -3.60 3.59
CA PRO A 434 -22.55 -3.18 4.98
C PRO A 434 -21.33 -2.47 5.59
N THR A 435 -21.58 -1.37 6.30
CA THR A 435 -20.50 -0.58 6.90
C THR A 435 -20.00 -1.23 8.19
N ALA A 436 -18.71 -1.56 8.25
CA ALA A 436 -18.03 -1.94 9.48
C ALA A 436 -17.53 -0.71 10.25
N PRO A 437 -17.33 -0.81 11.56
CA PRO A 437 -16.60 0.21 12.31
C PRO A 437 -15.20 0.41 11.74
N ALA A 438 -14.72 1.67 11.70
CA ALA A 438 -13.35 1.95 11.30
C ALA A 438 -12.35 1.22 12.22
N ALA A 439 -11.24 0.76 11.65
CA ALA A 439 -10.19 0.11 12.43
C ALA A 439 -9.63 1.08 13.48
N PRO A 440 -9.33 0.60 14.71
CA PRO A 440 -8.77 1.44 15.75
C PRO A 440 -7.38 1.93 15.39
N LEU A 441 -7.06 3.17 15.80
CA LEU A 441 -5.74 3.77 15.63
C LEU A 441 -5.09 3.99 16.99
N PRO A 442 -3.75 3.86 17.12
CA PRO A 442 -3.08 4.03 18.40
C PRO A 442 -3.10 5.50 18.84
N SER A 443 -3.45 5.75 20.09
CA SER A 443 -3.35 7.08 20.73
C SER A 443 -2.00 7.31 21.41
N SER A 444 -1.25 6.23 21.68
CA SER A 444 0.11 6.23 22.22
C SER A 444 0.88 5.03 21.69
N LEU A 445 2.18 5.15 21.56
CA LEU A 445 3.10 4.08 21.20
C LEU A 445 4.31 4.12 22.13
N SER A 446 4.68 2.96 22.68
CA SER A 446 5.82 2.80 23.58
C SER A 446 7.14 2.50 22.86
N ILE A 447 7.08 2.23 21.56
CA ILE A 447 8.24 1.84 20.74
C ILE A 447 8.52 2.90 19.66
N PRO A 448 9.75 3.07 19.19
CA PRO A 448 10.06 3.88 18.02
C PRO A 448 9.37 3.33 16.77
N VAL A 449 9.11 4.18 15.77
CA VAL A 449 8.46 3.78 14.50
C VAL A 449 9.31 4.19 13.31
N LEU A 450 9.53 3.25 12.38
CA LEU A 450 10.17 3.52 11.10
C LEU A 450 9.11 3.59 9.99
N SER A 451 9.04 4.71 9.28
CA SER A 451 8.12 4.91 8.16
C SER A 451 8.88 5.07 6.84
N LEU A 452 8.47 4.36 5.80
CA LEU A 452 9.09 4.34 4.49
C LEU A 452 8.08 4.79 3.43
N SER A 453 8.52 5.58 2.44
CA SER A 453 7.69 5.94 1.27
C SER A 453 8.49 5.87 -0.03
N GLY A 454 7.83 5.52 -1.14
CA GLY A 454 8.41 5.54 -2.48
C GLY A 454 7.93 6.74 -3.30
N SER A 455 8.80 7.32 -4.12
CA SER A 455 8.43 8.44 -4.99
C SER A 455 7.45 8.04 -6.11
N GLY A 456 7.49 6.77 -6.55
CA GLY A 456 6.62 6.22 -7.60
C GLY A 456 6.06 4.88 -7.14
N ASP A 457 5.05 4.90 -6.25
CA ASP A 457 4.39 3.70 -5.77
C ASP A 457 3.08 3.47 -6.54
N PRO A 458 3.00 2.44 -7.43
CA PRO A 458 1.83 2.22 -8.27
C PRO A 458 0.66 1.54 -7.55
N MET A 459 0.86 1.07 -6.31
CA MET A 459 -0.17 0.36 -5.55
C MET A 459 -1.02 1.30 -4.71
N VAL A 460 -0.37 2.23 -4.00
CA VAL A 460 -1.05 3.09 -3.02
C VAL A 460 -0.74 4.57 -3.23
N GLY A 461 0.28 4.89 -4.03
CA GLY A 461 0.82 6.24 -4.09
C GLY A 461 1.57 6.64 -2.82
N ASN A 462 1.93 7.89 -2.70
CA ASN A 462 2.57 8.43 -1.49
C ASN A 462 1.72 9.45 -0.73
N GLY A 463 0.50 9.72 -1.19
CA GLY A 463 -0.39 10.72 -0.60
C GLY A 463 -0.83 10.41 0.84
N GLY A 464 -0.84 9.15 1.24
CA GLY A 464 -1.18 8.71 2.59
C GLY A 464 -0.06 8.89 3.61
N PHE A 465 1.19 9.01 3.15
CA PHE A 465 2.38 8.99 4.02
C PHE A 465 2.39 10.10 5.08
N ALA A 466 2.05 11.33 4.69
CA ALA A 466 2.01 12.46 5.62
C ALA A 466 0.95 12.30 6.71
N ALA A 467 -0.22 11.74 6.40
CA ALA A 467 -1.26 11.48 7.40
C ALA A 467 -0.81 10.42 8.40
N VAL A 468 -0.17 9.35 7.93
CA VAL A 468 0.33 8.27 8.79
C VAL A 468 1.49 8.73 9.67
N THR A 469 2.48 9.45 9.12
CA THR A 469 3.58 10.01 9.93
C THR A 469 3.09 11.05 10.91
N GLY A 470 2.07 11.85 10.55
CA GLY A 470 1.40 12.78 11.46
C GLY A 470 0.68 12.07 12.61
N LEU A 471 -0.01 10.95 12.34
CA LEU A 471 -0.59 10.10 13.38
C LEU A 471 0.52 9.58 14.32
N VAL A 472 1.58 8.98 13.78
CA VAL A 472 2.70 8.47 14.58
C VAL A 472 3.30 9.56 15.45
N ALA A 473 3.55 10.75 14.90
CA ALA A 473 4.07 11.89 15.67
C ALA A 473 3.11 12.31 16.80
N SER A 474 1.80 12.23 16.59
CA SER A 474 0.80 12.57 17.60
C SER A 474 0.78 11.62 18.81
N THR A 475 1.33 10.41 18.67
CA THR A 475 1.47 9.45 19.77
C THR A 475 2.61 9.80 20.74
N GLY A 476 3.46 10.77 20.40
CA GLY A 476 4.60 11.20 21.20
C GLY A 476 5.81 10.25 21.14
N THR A 477 5.78 9.20 20.33
CA THR A 477 6.92 8.29 20.18
C THR A 477 8.00 8.85 19.27
N ARG A 478 9.24 8.35 19.43
CA ARG A 478 10.32 8.62 18.49
C ARG A 478 10.01 7.97 17.15
N SER A 479 10.19 8.68 16.05
CA SER A 479 9.97 8.14 14.71
C SER A 479 10.99 8.67 13.71
N ALA A 480 11.21 7.92 12.65
CA ALA A 480 11.96 8.38 11.49
C ALA A 480 11.19 8.06 10.20
N ALA A 481 11.20 9.01 9.29
CA ALA A 481 10.65 8.91 7.96
C ALA A 481 11.79 8.82 6.93
N MET A 482 11.72 7.86 6.01
CA MET A 482 12.66 7.71 4.91
C MET A 482 11.92 7.73 3.57
N THR A 483 12.52 8.33 2.55
CA THR A 483 11.95 8.34 1.19
C THR A 483 12.88 7.64 0.22
N TRP A 484 12.37 6.65 -0.50
CA TRP A 484 13.05 6.03 -1.62
C TRP A 484 12.73 6.78 -2.92
N GLN A 485 13.78 7.15 -3.66
CA GLN A 485 13.67 7.88 -4.93
C GLN A 485 13.35 6.97 -6.13
N GLY A 486 13.22 5.66 -5.90
CA GLY A 486 12.85 4.67 -6.91
C GLY A 486 11.35 4.52 -7.10
N SER A 487 10.98 3.53 -7.93
CA SER A 487 9.60 3.20 -8.26
C SER A 487 9.33 1.72 -8.06
N GLY A 488 8.20 1.39 -7.47
CA GLY A 488 7.77 0.03 -7.13
C GLY A 488 7.06 -0.02 -5.78
N HIS A 489 6.59 -1.22 -5.39
CA HIS A 489 5.90 -1.47 -4.11
C HIS A 489 6.23 -2.87 -3.59
N PRO A 490 6.56 -3.01 -2.28
CA PRO A 490 6.85 -1.96 -1.29
C PRO A 490 8.29 -1.43 -1.40
N VAL A 491 8.66 -0.40 -0.62
CA VAL A 491 10.00 0.18 -0.61
C VAL A 491 11.07 -0.84 -0.24
N VAL A 492 10.80 -1.68 0.78
CA VAL A 492 11.74 -2.75 1.19
C VAL A 492 12.00 -3.78 0.10
N GLY A 493 11.13 -3.91 -0.89
CA GLY A 493 11.34 -4.80 -2.04
C GLY A 493 12.37 -4.24 -3.04
N GLY A 494 12.39 -2.93 -3.24
CA GLY A 494 13.20 -2.27 -4.28
C GLY A 494 14.47 -1.59 -3.77
N SER A 495 14.59 -1.31 -2.46
CA SER A 495 15.64 -0.48 -1.88
C SER A 495 16.52 -1.20 -0.86
N VAL A 496 17.74 -1.56 -1.25
CA VAL A 496 18.74 -2.12 -0.32
C VAL A 496 19.07 -1.14 0.81
N CYS A 497 19.04 0.17 0.55
CA CYS A 497 19.23 1.20 1.57
C CYS A 497 18.11 1.14 2.63
N ALA A 498 16.86 1.00 2.23
CA ALA A 498 15.73 0.84 3.16
C ALA A 498 15.82 -0.49 3.93
N GLN A 499 16.20 -1.59 3.27
CA GLN A 499 16.42 -2.87 3.92
C GLN A 499 17.50 -2.79 5.01
N THR A 500 18.58 -2.04 4.76
CA THR A 500 19.64 -1.82 5.77
C THR A 500 19.09 -1.11 7.00
N ALA A 501 18.25 -0.10 6.80
CA ALA A 501 17.61 0.61 7.91
C ALA A 501 16.63 -0.30 8.68
N VAL A 502 15.83 -1.10 7.97
CA VAL A 502 14.91 -2.07 8.61
C VAL A 502 15.68 -3.13 9.40
N ALA A 503 16.76 -3.68 8.84
CA ALA A 503 17.59 -4.67 9.51
C ALA A 503 18.25 -4.09 10.79
N ALA A 504 18.79 -2.87 10.74
CA ALA A 504 19.33 -2.21 11.91
C ALA A 504 18.24 -1.94 12.97
N TYR A 505 17.09 -1.43 12.54
CA TYR A 505 15.94 -1.18 13.41
C TYR A 505 15.41 -2.48 14.06
N ALA A 506 15.44 -3.60 13.36
CA ALA A 506 15.03 -4.89 13.93
C ALA A 506 15.89 -5.31 15.12
N VAL A 507 17.20 -5.07 15.07
CA VAL A 507 18.15 -5.50 16.12
C VAL A 507 17.94 -4.75 17.44
N ASP A 508 17.99 -3.41 17.40
CA ASP A 508 18.06 -2.58 18.61
C ASP A 508 17.10 -1.37 18.60
N ALA A 509 16.13 -1.37 17.68
CA ALA A 509 15.22 -0.26 17.45
C ALA A 509 15.92 1.07 17.08
N ALA A 510 17.14 0.99 16.52
CA ALA A 510 17.88 2.15 16.04
C ALA A 510 17.20 2.76 14.82
N LEU A 511 16.77 4.01 14.94
CA LEU A 511 16.19 4.73 13.83
C LEU A 511 17.27 5.42 12.98
N PRO A 512 17.13 5.43 11.65
CA PRO A 512 17.96 6.28 10.80
C PRO A 512 17.67 7.76 11.07
N PRO A 513 18.49 8.69 10.55
CA PRO A 513 18.16 10.13 10.61
C PRO A 513 16.80 10.40 9.95
N ASP A 514 15.95 11.17 10.65
CA ASP A 514 14.63 11.54 10.11
C ASP A 514 14.77 12.35 8.82
N GLY A 515 13.88 12.13 7.86
CA GLY A 515 13.91 12.77 6.54
C GLY A 515 15.02 12.25 5.60
N SER A 516 15.69 11.13 5.94
CA SER A 516 16.72 10.55 5.06
C SER A 516 16.13 10.01 3.76
N ALA A 517 16.96 10.00 2.69
CA ALA A 517 16.57 9.54 1.37
C ALA A 517 17.44 8.36 0.93
N CYS A 518 16.79 7.33 0.37
CA CYS A 518 17.44 6.23 -0.33
C CYS A 518 17.48 6.50 -1.84
N PRO A 519 18.60 6.24 -2.53
CA PRO A 519 18.68 6.38 -3.98
C PRO A 519 17.75 5.39 -4.69
N ALA A 520 17.42 5.72 -5.95
CA ALA A 520 16.62 4.88 -6.84
C ALA A 520 17.33 3.58 -7.26
#